data_b45d7b3b31fcd65bd03b40bc47f7504d
#
_entry.id   b45d7b3b31fcd65bd03b40bc47f7504d
#
_cell.length_a   1.000
_cell.length_b   1.000
_cell.length_c   1.000
_cell.angle_alpha   90.00
_cell.angle_beta   90.00
_cell.angle_gamma   90.00
#
_symmetry.space_group_name_H-M   'P 1'
#
loop_
_entity.id
_entity.type
_entity.pdbx_description
1 polymer ?
#
loop_
_entity_poly.entity_id
_entity_poly.type
_entity_poly.pdbx_seq_one_letter_code
_entity_poly.pdbx_strand_id
1 'polypeptide(L)'
;MYVAMKTGVVDCAVYPALYAHTVNMHEVAKYGAFLYPMPSAPYALGMATTKWNALPAAQRAAISKAADDTWTRTNEYSADHQRELAAREELKKKGLNWLGDFPEADRKQFLDAMSATWADLSAEAGGKAPAYRERVIKSMGR
;
A
#
# COMPACT_ATOMS: atom_id res chain seq x y z
N MET A 1 1.94 8.49 -11.30
CA MET A 1 1.33 7.34 -12.02
C MET A 1 0.31 7.78 -13.08
N TYR A 2 -0.72 8.57 -12.75
CA TYR A 2 -1.73 9.06 -13.73
C TYR A 2 -1.10 9.63 -15.02
N VAL A 3 -0.16 10.59 -14.88
CA VAL A 3 0.49 11.21 -16.05
C VAL A 3 1.28 10.17 -16.87
N ALA A 4 1.98 9.25 -16.22
CA ALA A 4 2.78 8.23 -16.90
C ALA A 4 1.89 7.27 -17.75
N MET A 5 0.71 6.89 -17.23
CA MET A 5 -0.27 6.12 -17.99
C MET A 5 -0.92 6.95 -19.11
N LYS A 6 -1.25 8.22 -18.82
CA LYS A 6 -1.86 9.11 -19.81
C LYS A 6 -0.96 9.35 -21.02
N THR A 7 0.35 9.43 -20.79
CA THR A 7 1.37 9.69 -21.83
C THR A 7 1.94 8.41 -22.45
N GLY A 8 1.47 7.23 -22.04
CA GLY A 8 1.97 5.95 -22.56
C GLY A 8 3.39 5.59 -22.12
N VAL A 9 3.91 6.22 -21.07
CA VAL A 9 5.22 5.85 -20.48
C VAL A 9 5.14 4.51 -19.77
N VAL A 10 3.97 4.18 -19.22
CA VAL A 10 3.66 2.86 -18.65
C VAL A 10 2.32 2.37 -19.17
N ASP A 11 2.20 1.08 -19.45
CA ASP A 11 0.98 0.44 -19.95
C ASP A 11 0.07 -0.06 -18.83
N CYS A 12 0.62 -0.33 -17.65
CA CYS A 12 -0.13 -0.80 -16.49
C CYS A 12 0.50 -0.30 -15.18
N ALA A 13 -0.29 -0.36 -14.12
CA ALA A 13 0.15 0.01 -12.78
C ALA A 13 -0.47 -0.91 -11.72
N VAL A 14 0.32 -1.31 -10.74
CA VAL A 14 -0.20 -1.91 -9.51
C VAL A 14 -0.57 -0.78 -8.57
N TYR A 15 -1.86 -0.69 -8.22
CA TYR A 15 -2.39 0.45 -7.47
C TYR A 15 -3.60 0.04 -6.62
N PRO A 16 -3.69 0.40 -5.34
CA PRO A 16 -4.89 0.17 -4.56
C PRO A 16 -6.09 0.88 -5.20
N ALA A 17 -7.26 0.24 -5.24
CA ALA A 17 -8.45 0.83 -5.88
C ALA A 17 -8.88 2.12 -5.20
N LEU A 18 -8.71 2.23 -3.88
CA LEU A 18 -8.99 3.46 -3.13
C LEU A 18 -8.18 4.64 -3.68
N TYR A 19 -6.87 4.47 -3.89
CA TYR A 19 -6.03 5.53 -4.45
C TYR A 19 -6.27 5.73 -5.94
N ALA A 20 -6.52 4.66 -6.70
CA ALA A 20 -6.89 4.75 -8.10
C ALA A 20 -8.15 5.62 -8.30
N HIS A 21 -9.14 5.45 -7.40
CA HIS A 21 -10.35 6.27 -7.39
C HIS A 21 -10.05 7.74 -7.10
N THR A 22 -9.23 8.03 -6.08
CA THR A 22 -8.93 9.43 -5.68
C THR A 22 -8.16 10.21 -6.73
N VAL A 23 -7.35 9.55 -7.57
CA VAL A 23 -6.59 10.17 -8.65
C VAL A 23 -7.22 9.98 -10.04
N ASN A 24 -8.48 9.56 -10.10
CA ASN A 24 -9.26 9.37 -11.33
C ASN A 24 -8.58 8.44 -12.36
N MET A 25 -7.97 7.34 -11.91
CA MET A 25 -7.26 6.41 -12.82
C MET A 25 -8.17 5.83 -13.92
N HIS A 26 -9.48 5.76 -13.71
CA HIS A 26 -10.45 5.31 -14.71
C HIS A 26 -10.45 6.14 -16.01
N GLU A 27 -9.94 7.37 -15.97
CA GLU A 27 -9.82 8.21 -17.18
C GLU A 27 -8.70 7.72 -18.12
N VAL A 28 -7.67 7.09 -17.56
CA VAL A 28 -6.46 6.65 -18.28
C VAL A 28 -6.28 5.12 -18.30
N ALA A 29 -6.95 4.39 -17.42
CA ALA A 29 -6.99 2.94 -17.38
C ALA A 29 -8.43 2.47 -17.72
N LYS A 30 -8.58 1.66 -18.76
CA LYS A 30 -9.89 1.13 -19.16
C LYS A 30 -10.25 -0.18 -18.48
N TYR A 31 -9.26 -0.89 -17.98
CA TYR A 31 -9.40 -2.21 -17.37
C TYR A 31 -8.75 -2.22 -15.99
N GLY A 32 -9.34 -2.98 -15.09
CA GLY A 32 -8.79 -3.27 -13.77
C GLY A 32 -8.99 -4.74 -13.42
N ALA A 33 -8.07 -5.30 -12.65
CA ALA A 33 -8.15 -6.66 -12.16
C ALA A 33 -7.56 -6.73 -10.74
N PHE A 34 -7.99 -7.73 -9.98
CA PHE A 34 -7.44 -7.96 -8.65
C PHE A 34 -6.35 -9.02 -8.73
N LEU A 35 -5.11 -8.59 -8.50
CA LEU A 35 -3.97 -9.48 -8.52
C LEU A 35 -3.74 -10.13 -7.15
N TYR A 36 -3.69 -9.31 -6.09
CA TYR A 36 -3.35 -9.76 -4.75
C TYR A 36 -3.80 -8.73 -3.70
N PRO A 37 -4.23 -9.16 -2.49
CA PRO A 37 -4.47 -8.21 -1.41
C PRO A 37 -3.15 -7.47 -1.11
N MET A 38 -3.11 -6.20 -1.48
CA MET A 38 -1.96 -5.36 -1.17
C MET A 38 -1.82 -5.26 0.34
N PRO A 39 -0.65 -5.54 0.90
CA PRO A 39 -0.42 -5.26 2.30
C PRO A 39 -0.62 -3.78 2.56
N SER A 40 -1.19 -3.45 3.69
CA SER A 40 -1.31 -2.07 4.14
C SER A 40 0.08 -1.43 4.13
N ALA A 41 0.28 -0.40 3.32
CA ALA A 41 1.52 0.35 3.35
C ALA A 41 1.52 1.22 4.61
N PRO A 42 2.46 1.05 5.53
CA PRO A 42 2.53 1.91 6.70
C PRO A 42 2.89 3.33 6.27
N TYR A 43 2.02 4.28 6.59
CA TYR A 43 2.34 5.69 6.46
C TYR A 43 3.01 6.16 7.75
N ALA A 44 4.15 6.79 7.63
CA ALA A 44 4.87 7.37 8.75
C ALA A 44 4.89 8.90 8.64
N LEU A 45 4.51 9.57 9.71
CA LEU A 45 4.79 10.99 9.86
C LEU A 45 6.16 11.15 10.52
N GLY A 46 7.10 11.69 9.79
CA GLY A 46 8.48 11.92 10.28
C GLY A 46 8.80 13.40 10.45
N MET A 47 9.57 13.71 11.48
CA MET A 47 10.13 15.03 11.71
C MET A 47 11.61 14.90 12.05
N ALA A 48 12.45 15.83 11.55
CA ALA A 48 13.85 15.86 11.94
C ALA A 48 14.00 16.08 13.46
N THR A 49 14.86 15.29 14.10
CA THR A 49 15.04 15.32 15.57
C THR A 49 15.38 16.72 16.09
N THR A 50 16.18 17.47 15.36
CA THR A 50 16.53 18.86 15.73
C THR A 50 15.29 19.77 15.78
N LYS A 51 14.35 19.60 14.83
CA LYS A 51 13.10 20.36 14.79
C LYS A 51 12.16 19.93 15.89
N TRP A 52 12.05 18.62 16.12
CA TRP A 52 11.26 18.07 17.22
C TRP A 52 11.71 18.61 18.58
N ASN A 53 13.01 18.60 18.83
CA ASN A 53 13.58 19.06 20.11
C ASN A 53 13.43 20.57 20.33
N ALA A 54 13.32 21.35 19.24
CA ALA A 54 13.11 22.79 19.31
C ALA A 54 11.64 23.17 19.61
N LEU A 55 10.70 22.22 19.51
CA LEU A 55 9.28 22.49 19.82
C LEU A 55 9.06 22.60 21.33
N PRO A 56 8.19 23.52 21.78
CA PRO A 56 7.71 23.55 23.16
C PRO A 56 7.08 22.22 23.57
N ALA A 57 7.20 21.85 24.84
CA ALA A 57 6.68 20.59 25.35
C ALA A 57 5.19 20.37 25.07
N ALA A 58 4.39 21.42 25.18
CA ALA A 58 2.95 21.37 24.89
C ALA A 58 2.65 21.03 23.41
N GLN A 59 3.44 21.56 22.47
CA GLN A 59 3.29 21.25 21.06
C GLN A 59 3.72 19.81 20.74
N ARG A 60 4.80 19.31 21.34
CA ARG A 60 5.21 17.90 21.20
C ARG A 60 4.13 16.96 21.72
N ALA A 61 3.55 17.26 22.88
CA ALA A 61 2.46 16.47 23.46
C ALA A 61 1.23 16.47 22.56
N ALA A 62 0.86 17.62 21.98
CA ALA A 62 -0.28 17.72 21.06
C ALA A 62 -0.04 16.89 19.78
N ILE A 63 1.16 16.94 19.20
CA ILE A 63 1.52 16.16 18.02
C ILE A 63 1.48 14.66 18.33
N SER A 64 2.08 14.23 19.45
CA SER A 64 2.06 12.83 19.87
C SER A 64 0.64 12.32 20.07
N LYS A 65 -0.19 13.12 20.78
CA LYS A 65 -1.60 12.75 20.97
C LYS A 65 -2.36 12.64 19.63
N ALA A 66 -2.17 13.56 18.71
CA ALA A 66 -2.81 13.50 17.40
C ALA A 66 -2.35 12.28 16.58
N ALA A 67 -1.08 11.88 16.71
CA ALA A 67 -0.56 10.66 16.09
C ALA A 67 -1.21 9.40 16.67
N ASP A 68 -1.31 9.30 18.00
CA ASP A 68 -1.94 8.18 18.68
C ASP A 68 -3.44 8.09 18.36
N ASP A 69 -4.15 9.20 18.38
CA ASP A 69 -5.58 9.28 18.01
C ASP A 69 -5.80 8.86 16.54
N THR A 70 -4.87 9.23 15.65
CA THR A 70 -4.93 8.86 14.23
C THR A 70 -4.64 7.38 14.06
N TRP A 71 -3.60 6.85 14.72
CA TRP A 71 -3.27 5.44 14.72
C TRP A 71 -4.46 4.58 15.14
N THR A 72 -5.09 4.93 16.26
CA THR A 72 -6.26 4.21 16.77
C THR A 72 -7.41 4.18 15.77
N ARG A 73 -7.69 5.31 15.09
CA ARG A 73 -8.78 5.41 14.11
C ARG A 73 -8.50 4.72 12.79
N THR A 74 -7.23 4.66 12.38
CA THR A 74 -6.86 4.13 11.05
C THR A 74 -6.40 2.68 11.09
N ASN A 75 -6.18 2.11 12.26
CA ASN A 75 -5.70 0.73 12.43
C ASN A 75 -6.82 -0.32 12.40
N GLU A 76 -7.99 0.03 11.87
CA GLU A 76 -9.09 -0.90 11.66
C GLU A 76 -8.99 -1.52 10.26
N TYR A 77 -8.32 -2.66 10.16
CA TYR A 77 -8.17 -3.42 8.91
C TYR A 77 -9.49 -3.67 8.17
N SER A 78 -10.57 -3.93 8.92
CA SER A 78 -11.90 -4.12 8.35
C SER A 78 -12.42 -2.88 7.62
N ALA A 79 -12.17 -1.69 8.16
CA ALA A 79 -12.60 -0.44 7.54
C ALA A 79 -11.83 -0.17 6.23
N ASP A 80 -10.53 -0.44 6.19
CA ASP A 80 -9.73 -0.27 4.97
C ASP A 80 -10.13 -1.25 3.87
N HIS A 81 -10.44 -2.50 4.22
CA HIS A 81 -10.95 -3.46 3.26
C HIS A 81 -12.29 -3.04 2.67
N GLN A 82 -13.22 -2.55 3.49
CA GLN A 82 -14.52 -2.05 3.01
C GLN A 82 -14.37 -0.82 2.10
N ARG A 83 -13.46 0.09 2.42
CA ARG A 83 -13.15 1.25 1.57
C ARG A 83 -12.57 0.84 0.22
N GLU A 84 -11.70 -0.17 0.22
CA GLU A 84 -11.13 -0.72 -1.02
C GLU A 84 -12.21 -1.34 -1.91
N LEU A 85 -13.13 -2.12 -1.34
CA LEU A 85 -14.27 -2.68 -2.07
C LEU A 85 -15.19 -1.58 -2.61
N ALA A 86 -15.54 -0.60 -1.80
CA ALA A 86 -16.37 0.53 -2.22
C ALA A 86 -15.72 1.31 -3.37
N ALA A 87 -14.42 1.56 -3.31
CA ALA A 87 -13.68 2.25 -4.35
C ALA A 87 -13.68 1.46 -5.68
N ARG A 88 -13.62 0.13 -5.66
CA ARG A 88 -13.78 -0.71 -6.86
C ARG A 88 -15.13 -0.50 -7.50
N GLU A 89 -16.21 -0.49 -6.73
CA GLU A 89 -17.55 -0.26 -7.27
C GLU A 89 -17.69 1.15 -7.86
N GLU A 90 -17.12 2.17 -7.23
CA GLU A 90 -17.12 3.52 -7.80
C GLU A 90 -16.30 3.62 -9.10
N LEU A 91 -15.16 2.94 -9.20
CA LEU A 91 -14.38 2.87 -10.43
C LEU A 91 -15.17 2.19 -11.56
N LYS A 92 -15.89 1.09 -11.27
CA LYS A 92 -16.78 0.43 -12.22
C LYS A 92 -17.89 1.37 -12.71
N LYS A 93 -18.56 2.10 -11.81
CA LYS A 93 -19.58 3.09 -12.15
C LYS A 93 -19.04 4.20 -13.05
N LYS A 94 -17.76 4.54 -12.91
CA LYS A 94 -17.05 5.52 -13.75
C LYS A 94 -16.53 4.94 -15.07
N GLY A 95 -16.87 3.69 -15.40
CA GLY A 95 -16.57 3.07 -16.68
C GLY A 95 -15.30 2.23 -16.73
N LEU A 96 -14.65 1.95 -15.59
CA LEU A 96 -13.58 0.98 -15.55
C LEU A 96 -14.15 -0.44 -15.72
N ASN A 97 -13.67 -1.16 -16.72
CA ASN A 97 -14.06 -2.56 -16.94
C ASN A 97 -13.26 -3.47 -15.97
N TRP A 98 -13.95 -4.07 -15.02
CA TRP A 98 -13.34 -4.97 -14.05
C TRP A 98 -13.29 -6.40 -14.60
N LEU A 99 -12.09 -6.93 -14.79
CA LEU A 99 -11.85 -8.25 -15.41
C LEU A 99 -11.94 -9.42 -14.41
N GLY A 100 -12.11 -9.12 -13.13
CA GLY A 100 -12.10 -10.14 -12.08
C GLY A 100 -10.71 -10.38 -11.48
N ASP A 101 -10.57 -11.53 -10.85
CA ASP A 101 -9.33 -11.94 -10.21
C ASP A 101 -8.39 -12.64 -11.20
N PHE A 102 -7.10 -12.49 -10.99
CA PHE A 102 -6.11 -13.28 -11.73
C PHE A 102 -6.25 -14.78 -11.40
N PRO A 103 -5.94 -15.67 -12.36
CA PRO A 103 -5.86 -17.11 -12.10
C PRO A 103 -4.90 -17.42 -10.94
N GLU A 104 -5.21 -18.47 -10.19
CA GLU A 104 -4.40 -18.84 -9.01
C GLU A 104 -2.93 -19.12 -9.37
N ALA A 105 -2.67 -19.73 -10.52
CA ALA A 105 -1.32 -19.97 -11.00
C ALA A 105 -0.52 -18.67 -11.19
N ASP A 106 -1.14 -17.65 -11.79
CA ASP A 106 -0.50 -16.35 -12.02
C ASP A 106 -0.27 -15.62 -10.70
N ARG A 107 -1.25 -15.69 -9.79
CA ARG A 107 -1.12 -15.13 -8.44
C ARG A 107 0.01 -15.80 -7.67
N LYS A 108 0.14 -17.12 -7.76
CA LYS A 108 1.24 -17.85 -7.14
C LYS A 108 2.59 -17.43 -7.72
N GLN A 109 2.72 -17.35 -9.03
CA GLN A 109 3.95 -16.90 -9.70
C GLN A 109 4.35 -15.49 -9.24
N PHE A 110 3.38 -14.58 -9.13
CA PHE A 110 3.62 -13.23 -8.63
C PHE A 110 4.12 -13.22 -7.18
N LEU A 111 3.50 -14.02 -6.30
CA LEU A 111 3.90 -14.14 -4.90
C LEU A 111 5.29 -14.74 -4.73
N ASP A 112 5.62 -15.74 -5.53
CA ASP A 112 6.94 -16.36 -5.51
C ASP A 112 8.02 -15.34 -5.94
N ALA A 113 7.76 -14.57 -7.00
CA ALA A 113 8.65 -13.49 -7.46
C ALA A 113 8.82 -12.38 -6.40
N MET A 114 7.73 -11.96 -5.76
CA MET A 114 7.79 -10.99 -4.66
C MET A 114 8.61 -11.51 -3.49
N SER A 115 8.44 -12.78 -3.12
CA SER A 115 9.18 -13.40 -2.01
C SER A 115 10.69 -13.47 -2.30
N ALA A 116 11.06 -13.80 -3.54
CA ALA A 116 12.45 -13.79 -3.98
C ALA A 116 13.06 -12.38 -3.92
N THR A 117 12.37 -11.41 -4.53
CA THR A 117 12.79 -10.00 -4.49
C THR A 117 12.96 -9.48 -3.05
N TRP A 118 12.05 -9.85 -2.16
CA TRP A 118 12.16 -9.47 -0.74
C TRP A 118 13.36 -10.12 -0.05
N ALA A 119 13.71 -11.35 -0.42
CA ALA A 119 14.92 -12.00 0.08
C ALA A 119 16.18 -11.24 -0.34
N ASP A 120 16.27 -10.89 -1.63
CA ASP A 120 17.41 -10.15 -2.19
C ASP A 120 17.55 -8.77 -1.56
N LEU A 121 16.47 -7.98 -1.49
CA LEU A 121 16.46 -6.66 -0.86
C LEU A 121 16.81 -6.72 0.63
N SER A 122 16.34 -7.76 1.32
CA SER A 122 16.66 -7.98 2.73
C SER A 122 18.15 -8.30 2.95
N ALA A 123 18.73 -9.09 2.06
CA ALA A 123 20.17 -9.41 2.08
C ALA A 123 21.02 -8.17 1.76
N GLU A 124 20.63 -7.40 0.74
CA GLU A 124 21.31 -6.16 0.34
C GLU A 124 21.28 -5.10 1.45
N ALA A 125 20.13 -4.94 2.11
CA ALA A 125 20.00 -4.02 3.26
C ALA A 125 20.86 -4.42 4.46
N GLY A 126 21.15 -5.71 4.61
CA GLY A 126 22.02 -6.25 5.64
C GLY A 126 21.55 -6.01 7.08
N GLY A 127 22.46 -6.04 8.04
CA GLY A 127 22.17 -5.77 9.44
C GLY A 127 21.08 -6.69 10.01
N LYS A 128 19.99 -6.11 10.51
CA LYS A 128 18.87 -6.87 11.08
C LYS A 128 17.77 -7.24 10.07
N ALA A 129 17.86 -6.77 8.82
CA ALA A 129 16.79 -6.95 7.84
C ALA A 129 16.49 -8.43 7.53
N PRO A 130 17.48 -9.34 7.33
CA PRO A 130 17.20 -10.75 7.13
C PRO A 130 16.45 -11.40 8.30
N ALA A 131 16.86 -11.12 9.54
CA ALA A 131 16.22 -11.67 10.73
C ALA A 131 14.77 -11.15 10.90
N TYR A 132 14.50 -9.89 10.56
CA TYR A 132 13.13 -9.36 10.55
C TYR A 132 12.27 -10.01 9.46
N ARG A 133 12.82 -10.22 8.27
CA ARG A 133 12.11 -10.94 7.20
C ARG A 133 11.71 -12.34 7.66
N GLU A 134 12.62 -13.12 8.24
CA GLU A 134 12.32 -14.47 8.74
C GLU A 134 11.21 -14.46 9.81
N ARG A 135 11.26 -13.50 10.74
CA ARG A 135 10.22 -13.36 11.77
C ARG A 135 8.85 -13.09 11.15
N VAL A 136 8.77 -12.24 10.14
CA VAL A 136 7.51 -11.96 9.43
C VAL A 136 7.00 -13.20 8.72
N ILE A 137 7.85 -13.90 7.94
CA ILE A 137 7.49 -15.14 7.25
C ILE A 137 6.94 -16.17 8.23
N LYS A 138 7.63 -16.39 9.33
CA LYS A 138 7.18 -17.30 10.39
C LYS A 138 5.83 -16.89 10.98
N SER A 139 5.60 -15.59 11.18
CA SER A 139 4.32 -15.09 11.70
C SER A 139 3.15 -15.27 10.73
N MET A 140 3.45 -15.40 9.43
CA MET A 140 2.46 -15.68 8.37
C MET A 140 2.18 -17.17 8.18
N GLY A 141 2.81 -18.05 8.98
CA GLY A 141 2.63 -19.50 8.87
C GLY A 141 3.27 -20.11 7.60
N ARG A 142 4.30 -19.47 7.09
CA ARG A 142 5.05 -19.90 5.89
C ARG A 142 6.47 -20.29 6.24
#